data_0366161998987cf07c8fd943d7a7a452
#
_entry.id   0366161998987cf07c8fd943d7a7a452
#
_cell.length_a   1.000
_cell.length_b   1.000
_cell.length_c   1.000
_cell.angle_alpha   90.00
_cell.angle_beta   90.00
_cell.angle_gamma   90.00
#
_symmetry.space_group_name_H-M   'P 1'
#
loop_
_entity.id
_entity.type
_entity.pdbx_description
1 polymer ?
#
loop_
_entity_poly.entity_id
_entity_poly.type
_entity_poly.pdbx_seq_one_letter_code
_entity_poly.pdbx_strand_id
1 'polypeptide(L)'
;GIENQALPVCQLRERVDRTSAELHIENLRNRNIFELSGGEKQKIAFASVYAMNPQIYLLDEPSSNLDMRSIQELGEHLRLIKSQGKTILIAEHRLYYLMDLVDRIVYLEHGKIMQVFTPEAFRQLSEDTREQMGLRAIDLHRVLPPRNHSLAPVSDPILELNNVALHYKKRTILHDISLTAAKGEVIGVVGHNGAGKTTFSRALCGLHKACDGQFFWNGLSMDHKDRLRHSYMVMQDVNYELFADSVESECTFGIRNPKQTLV
;
A
#
# COMPACT_ATOMS: atom_id res chain seq x y z
N GLY A 1 -12.12 -15.94 -15.99
CA GLY A 1 -12.02 -16.86 -14.84
C GLY A 1 -13.01 -18.01 -14.93
N ILE A 2 -14.13 -17.94 -14.24
CA ILE A 2 -15.13 -19.03 -14.16
C ILE A 2 -15.75 -19.39 -15.50
N GLU A 3 -15.85 -18.48 -16.44
CA GLU A 3 -16.35 -18.76 -17.82
C GLU A 3 -15.57 -19.88 -18.53
N ASN A 4 -14.29 -20.02 -18.22
CA ASN A 4 -13.43 -21.08 -18.81
C ASN A 4 -13.70 -22.49 -18.21
N GLN A 5 -14.56 -22.59 -17.20
CA GLN A 5 -14.93 -23.88 -16.57
C GLN A 5 -16.11 -24.57 -17.30
N ALA A 6 -16.58 -24.01 -18.41
CA ALA A 6 -17.71 -24.53 -19.21
C ALA A 6 -18.99 -24.82 -18.38
N LEU A 7 -19.23 -24.05 -17.35
CA LEU A 7 -20.43 -24.18 -16.49
C LEU A 7 -21.65 -23.55 -17.16
N PRO A 8 -22.86 -24.07 -16.89
CA PRO A 8 -24.10 -23.43 -17.30
C PRO A 8 -24.21 -21.98 -16.75
N VAL A 9 -24.83 -21.07 -17.50
CA VAL A 9 -24.96 -19.65 -17.14
C VAL A 9 -25.61 -19.45 -15.78
N CYS A 10 -26.59 -20.28 -15.42
CA CYS A 10 -27.25 -20.22 -14.10
C CYS A 10 -26.24 -20.48 -12.96
N GLN A 11 -25.39 -21.48 -13.11
CA GLN A 11 -24.36 -21.82 -12.10
C GLN A 11 -23.25 -20.75 -12.03
N LEU A 12 -22.91 -20.12 -13.15
CA LEU A 12 -21.97 -18.99 -13.17
C LEU A 12 -22.53 -17.79 -12.37
N ARG A 13 -23.80 -17.45 -12.57
CA ARG A 13 -24.47 -16.39 -11.83
C ARG A 13 -24.52 -16.67 -10.34
N GLU A 14 -24.95 -17.87 -9.97
CA GLU A 14 -25.01 -18.32 -8.57
C GLU A 14 -23.63 -18.21 -7.90
N ARG A 15 -22.54 -18.63 -8.58
CA ARG A 15 -21.19 -18.48 -8.06
C ARG A 15 -20.76 -17.03 -7.87
N VAL A 16 -21.07 -16.17 -8.84
CA VAL A 16 -20.76 -14.73 -8.72
C VAL A 16 -21.54 -14.13 -7.54
N ASP A 17 -22.82 -14.44 -7.41
CA ASP A 17 -23.66 -13.93 -6.33
C ASP A 17 -23.15 -14.41 -4.97
N ARG A 18 -22.87 -15.70 -4.85
CA ARG A 18 -22.31 -16.30 -3.65
C ARG A 18 -20.94 -15.70 -3.29
N THR A 19 -20.01 -15.61 -4.25
CA THR A 19 -18.69 -15.02 -4.04
C THR A 19 -18.80 -13.57 -3.59
N SER A 20 -19.69 -12.79 -4.21
CA SER A 20 -19.89 -11.40 -3.86
C SER A 20 -20.39 -11.22 -2.43
N ALA A 21 -21.32 -12.08 -1.99
CA ALA A 21 -21.85 -12.06 -0.63
C ALA A 21 -20.81 -12.54 0.41
N GLU A 22 -20.14 -13.67 0.15
CA GLU A 22 -19.14 -14.24 1.08
C GLU A 22 -17.92 -13.35 1.28
N LEU A 23 -17.54 -12.57 0.26
CA LEU A 23 -16.39 -11.66 0.32
C LEU A 23 -16.77 -10.17 0.53
N HIS A 24 -18.06 -9.87 0.72
CA HIS A 24 -18.59 -8.53 0.96
C HIS A 24 -18.17 -7.51 -0.10
N ILE A 25 -18.29 -7.89 -1.39
CA ILE A 25 -17.90 -7.06 -2.53
C ILE A 25 -19.06 -6.68 -3.46
N GLU A 26 -20.31 -6.81 -3.00
CA GLU A 26 -21.50 -6.51 -3.80
C GLU A 26 -21.51 -5.09 -4.32
N ASN A 27 -21.00 -4.14 -3.55
CA ASN A 27 -20.87 -2.73 -3.90
C ASN A 27 -19.86 -2.46 -5.03
N LEU A 28 -18.97 -3.42 -5.32
CA LEU A 28 -17.98 -3.32 -6.39
C LEU A 28 -18.44 -3.96 -7.71
N ARG A 29 -19.49 -4.78 -7.67
CA ARG A 29 -19.92 -5.65 -8.76
C ARG A 29 -20.11 -4.93 -10.10
N ASN A 30 -20.68 -3.73 -10.08
CA ASN A 30 -21.02 -2.96 -11.28
C ASN A 30 -20.06 -1.79 -11.52
N ARG A 31 -18.96 -1.69 -10.76
CA ARG A 31 -17.99 -0.62 -10.94
C ARG A 31 -16.98 -0.97 -12.04
N ASN A 32 -16.53 0.05 -12.73
CA ASN A 32 -15.47 -0.11 -13.72
C ASN A 32 -14.15 -0.45 -13.01
N ILE A 33 -13.47 -1.51 -13.46
CA ILE A 33 -12.18 -1.98 -12.87
C ILE A 33 -11.12 -0.88 -12.90
N PHE A 34 -11.11 -0.02 -13.90
CA PHE A 34 -10.15 1.08 -14.01
C PHE A 34 -10.37 2.19 -12.97
N GLU A 35 -11.57 2.27 -12.38
CA GLU A 35 -11.90 3.24 -11.32
C GLU A 35 -11.70 2.70 -9.91
N LEU A 36 -11.32 1.42 -9.78
CA LEU A 36 -11.06 0.79 -8.50
C LEU A 36 -9.69 1.22 -7.95
N SER A 37 -9.63 1.42 -6.65
CA SER A 37 -8.37 1.58 -5.91
C SER A 37 -7.52 0.31 -5.95
N GLY A 38 -6.22 0.41 -5.62
CA GLY A 38 -5.32 -0.75 -5.58
C GLY A 38 -5.83 -1.87 -4.67
N GLY A 39 -6.33 -1.52 -3.49
CA GLY A 39 -6.91 -2.50 -2.56
C GLY A 39 -8.21 -3.14 -3.08
N GLU A 40 -9.09 -2.36 -3.72
CA GLU A 40 -10.31 -2.91 -4.35
C GLU A 40 -9.97 -3.84 -5.52
N LYS A 41 -8.96 -3.49 -6.35
CA LYS A 41 -8.47 -4.37 -7.42
C LYS A 41 -7.95 -5.69 -6.86
N GLN A 42 -7.22 -5.66 -5.75
CA GLN A 42 -6.69 -6.85 -5.10
C GLN A 42 -7.81 -7.73 -4.53
N LYS A 43 -8.85 -7.13 -3.92
CA LYS A 43 -10.07 -7.86 -3.49
C LYS A 43 -10.75 -8.55 -4.67
N ILE A 44 -10.91 -7.88 -5.81
CA ILE A 44 -11.51 -8.47 -7.02
C ILE A 44 -10.65 -9.59 -7.60
N ALA A 45 -9.31 -9.42 -7.62
CA ALA A 45 -8.38 -10.47 -8.06
C ALA A 45 -8.51 -11.72 -7.17
N PHE A 46 -8.54 -11.54 -5.84
CA PHE A 46 -8.78 -12.62 -4.89
C PHE A 46 -10.15 -13.28 -5.11
N ALA A 47 -11.21 -12.49 -5.27
CA ALA A 47 -12.56 -12.98 -5.52
C ALA A 47 -12.66 -13.81 -6.82
N SER A 48 -11.92 -13.42 -7.86
CA SER A 48 -11.90 -14.15 -9.13
C SER A 48 -11.30 -15.56 -8.97
N VAL A 49 -10.27 -15.72 -8.14
CA VAL A 49 -9.69 -17.02 -7.81
C VAL A 49 -10.62 -17.82 -6.88
N TYR A 50 -11.20 -17.14 -5.87
CA TYR A 50 -12.16 -17.76 -4.94
C TYR A 50 -13.37 -18.35 -5.67
N ALA A 51 -13.93 -17.62 -6.63
CA ALA A 51 -15.05 -18.07 -7.44
C ALA A 51 -14.74 -19.33 -8.28
N MET A 52 -13.47 -19.58 -8.62
CA MET A 52 -13.06 -20.82 -9.29
C MET A 52 -13.06 -22.04 -8.36
N ASN A 53 -13.11 -21.82 -7.05
CA ASN A 53 -13.15 -22.84 -6.01
C ASN A 53 -12.03 -23.90 -6.13
N PRO A 54 -10.75 -23.51 -6.23
CA PRO A 54 -9.66 -24.47 -6.33
C PRO A 54 -9.48 -25.26 -5.02
N GLN A 55 -8.75 -26.39 -5.08
CA GLN A 55 -8.37 -27.14 -3.89
C GLN A 55 -7.14 -26.55 -3.19
N ILE A 56 -6.28 -25.86 -3.96
CA ILE A 56 -5.05 -25.26 -3.46
C ILE A 56 -5.05 -23.80 -3.88
N TYR A 57 -4.84 -22.90 -2.93
CA TYR A 57 -4.64 -21.47 -3.12
C TYR A 57 -3.17 -21.15 -2.97
N LEU A 58 -2.60 -20.48 -3.96
CA LEU A 58 -1.25 -19.94 -3.92
C LEU A 58 -1.34 -18.42 -3.90
N LEU A 59 -0.81 -17.80 -2.86
CA LEU A 59 -0.88 -16.36 -2.63
C LEU A 59 0.53 -15.81 -2.45
N ASP A 60 0.88 -14.80 -3.24
CA ASP A 60 2.15 -14.12 -3.20
C ASP A 60 1.94 -12.67 -2.76
N GLU A 61 2.44 -12.33 -1.58
CA GLU A 61 2.32 -11.03 -0.91
C GLU A 61 0.91 -10.40 -1.00
N PRO A 62 -0.16 -11.13 -0.65
CA PRO A 62 -1.52 -10.65 -0.84
C PRO A 62 -1.85 -9.42 0.02
N SER A 63 -1.04 -9.09 1.02
CA SER A 63 -1.25 -7.93 1.88
C SER A 63 -0.51 -6.66 1.43
N SER A 64 0.33 -6.71 0.38
CA SER A 64 1.30 -5.66 0.05
C SER A 64 0.69 -4.26 -0.12
N ASN A 65 -0.48 -4.15 -0.75
CA ASN A 65 -1.16 -2.88 -1.04
C ASN A 65 -2.40 -2.64 -0.17
N LEU A 66 -2.58 -3.42 0.90
CA LEU A 66 -3.73 -3.35 1.79
C LEU A 66 -3.43 -2.47 3.01
N ASP A 67 -4.45 -1.74 3.47
CA ASP A 67 -4.45 -1.11 4.78
C ASP A 67 -4.80 -2.13 5.88
N MET A 68 -4.68 -1.73 7.16
CA MET A 68 -4.89 -2.61 8.30
C MET A 68 -6.27 -3.27 8.30
N ARG A 69 -7.32 -2.54 7.94
CA ARG A 69 -8.69 -3.07 7.87
C ARG A 69 -8.82 -4.13 6.77
N SER A 70 -8.28 -3.83 5.59
CA SER A 70 -8.30 -4.78 4.46
C SER A 70 -7.46 -6.03 4.72
N ILE A 71 -6.38 -5.92 5.53
CA ILE A 71 -5.60 -7.10 5.96
C ILE A 71 -6.42 -7.97 6.93
N GLN A 72 -7.18 -7.37 7.84
CA GLN A 72 -8.09 -8.12 8.71
C GLN A 72 -9.15 -8.88 7.91
N GLU A 73 -9.80 -8.21 6.95
CA GLU A 73 -10.77 -8.82 6.03
C GLU A 73 -10.13 -9.97 5.24
N LEU A 74 -8.88 -9.80 4.73
CA LEU A 74 -8.13 -10.87 4.08
C LEU A 74 -7.93 -12.06 5.01
N GLY A 75 -7.55 -11.82 6.27
CA GLY A 75 -7.41 -12.87 7.28
C GLY A 75 -8.71 -13.66 7.52
N GLU A 76 -9.85 -12.98 7.53
CA GLU A 76 -11.17 -13.62 7.63
C GLU A 76 -11.49 -14.49 6.42
N HIS A 77 -11.22 -14.01 5.21
CA HIS A 77 -11.39 -14.77 3.97
C HIS A 77 -10.50 -16.02 3.94
N LEU A 78 -9.25 -15.92 4.42
CA LEU A 78 -8.36 -17.08 4.51
C LEU A 78 -8.85 -18.10 5.51
N ARG A 79 -9.42 -17.67 6.67
CA ARG A 79 -10.06 -18.58 7.63
C ARG A 79 -11.26 -19.29 7.01
N LEU A 80 -12.06 -18.58 6.24
CA LEU A 80 -13.20 -19.15 5.52
C LEU A 80 -12.74 -20.25 4.55
N ILE A 81 -11.72 -19.98 3.72
CA ILE A 81 -11.14 -20.95 2.79
C ILE A 81 -10.61 -22.18 3.54
N LYS A 82 -9.87 -21.96 4.64
CA LYS A 82 -9.34 -23.04 5.48
C LYS A 82 -10.48 -23.90 6.08
N SER A 83 -11.56 -23.27 6.55
CA SER A 83 -12.72 -23.99 7.13
C SER A 83 -13.45 -24.84 6.09
N GLN A 84 -13.33 -24.52 4.81
CA GLN A 84 -13.85 -25.33 3.68
C GLN A 84 -12.92 -26.51 3.32
N GLY A 85 -11.88 -26.79 4.11
CA GLY A 85 -10.93 -27.87 3.89
C GLY A 85 -9.96 -27.64 2.72
N LYS A 86 -9.77 -26.39 2.28
CA LYS A 86 -8.84 -26.04 1.22
C LYS A 86 -7.42 -25.87 1.75
N THR A 87 -6.44 -26.14 0.90
CA THR A 87 -5.03 -25.91 1.20
C THR A 87 -4.62 -24.50 0.76
N ILE A 88 -3.88 -23.78 1.61
CA ILE A 88 -3.38 -22.46 1.31
C ILE A 88 -1.86 -22.47 1.45
N LEU A 89 -1.15 -22.03 0.43
CA LEU A 89 0.27 -21.67 0.49
C LEU A 89 0.39 -20.18 0.28
N ILE A 90 0.99 -19.50 1.24
CA ILE A 90 1.11 -18.05 1.23
C ILE A 90 2.56 -17.64 1.46
N ALA A 91 3.12 -16.84 0.54
CA ALA A 91 4.37 -16.13 0.73
C ALA A 91 4.04 -14.73 1.26
N GLU A 92 4.65 -14.31 2.37
CA GLU A 92 4.24 -13.07 3.04
C GLU A 92 5.35 -12.52 3.93
N HIS A 93 5.43 -11.18 3.95
CA HIS A 93 6.32 -10.45 4.84
C HIS A 93 5.62 -9.95 6.12
N ARG A 94 4.31 -9.69 6.05
CA ARG A 94 3.51 -9.24 7.19
C ARG A 94 2.94 -10.45 7.93
N LEU A 95 3.63 -10.91 8.96
CA LEU A 95 3.35 -12.19 9.61
C LEU A 95 2.24 -12.10 10.67
N TYR A 96 2.00 -10.92 11.24
CA TYR A 96 1.15 -10.76 12.43
C TYR A 96 -0.29 -11.27 12.23
N TYR A 97 -0.91 -11.11 11.05
CA TYR A 97 -2.28 -11.55 10.78
C TYR A 97 -2.40 -13.04 10.44
N LEU A 98 -1.26 -13.70 10.18
CA LEU A 98 -1.18 -15.10 9.82
C LEU A 98 -0.94 -16.02 11.03
N MET A 99 -0.45 -15.48 12.15
CA MET A 99 0.05 -16.30 13.27
C MET A 99 -1.00 -17.23 13.89
N ASP A 100 -2.30 -16.85 13.83
CA ASP A 100 -3.42 -17.67 14.31
C ASP A 100 -4.09 -18.46 13.18
N LEU A 101 -3.56 -18.40 11.98
CA LEU A 101 -4.14 -19.02 10.80
C LEU A 101 -3.30 -20.20 10.28
N VAL A 102 -1.97 -20.03 10.28
CA VAL A 102 -1.04 -21.00 9.68
C VAL A 102 -0.84 -22.24 10.54
N ASP A 103 -0.65 -23.38 9.91
CA ASP A 103 -0.31 -24.64 10.58
C ASP A 103 1.21 -24.89 10.59
N ARG A 104 1.93 -24.32 9.60
CA ARG A 104 3.38 -24.42 9.47
C ARG A 104 3.94 -23.14 8.88
N ILE A 105 5.14 -22.79 9.28
CA ILE A 105 5.90 -21.65 8.76
C ILE A 105 7.21 -22.19 8.17
N VAL A 106 7.44 -21.90 6.88
CA VAL A 106 8.64 -22.33 6.15
C VAL A 106 9.55 -21.13 5.98
N TYR A 107 10.74 -21.18 6.57
CA TYR A 107 11.75 -20.14 6.39
C TYR A 107 12.67 -20.49 5.22
N LEU A 108 12.72 -19.56 4.26
CA LEU A 108 13.55 -19.67 3.05
C LEU A 108 14.68 -18.64 3.09
N GLU A 109 15.89 -19.09 2.79
CA GLU A 109 17.06 -18.23 2.65
C GLU A 109 17.98 -18.79 1.57
N HIS A 110 18.56 -17.92 0.75
CA HIS A 110 19.45 -18.31 -0.36
C HIS A 110 18.90 -19.43 -1.27
N GLY A 111 17.58 -19.41 -1.52
CA GLY A 111 16.91 -20.40 -2.38
C GLY A 111 16.73 -21.78 -1.74
N LYS A 112 16.91 -21.93 -0.42
CA LYS A 112 16.77 -23.18 0.33
C LYS A 112 15.80 -23.05 1.48
N ILE A 113 15.12 -24.14 1.81
CA ILE A 113 14.38 -24.26 3.06
C ILE A 113 15.40 -24.46 4.18
N MET A 114 15.54 -23.47 5.03
CA MET A 114 16.44 -23.52 6.17
C MET A 114 15.77 -24.18 7.37
N GLN A 115 14.51 -23.87 7.60
CA GLN A 115 13.76 -24.39 8.74
C GLN A 115 12.27 -24.42 8.50
N VAL A 116 11.58 -25.35 9.17
CA VAL A 116 10.13 -25.41 9.24
C VAL A 116 9.73 -25.31 10.70
N PHE A 117 8.89 -24.35 11.03
CA PHE A 117 8.41 -24.11 12.38
C PHE A 117 6.93 -24.47 12.54
N THR A 118 6.54 -24.85 13.75
CA THR A 118 5.16 -24.68 14.19
C THR A 118 4.93 -23.22 14.58
N PRO A 119 3.68 -22.73 14.57
CA PRO A 119 3.37 -21.35 15.01
C PRO A 119 3.87 -21.07 16.45
N GLU A 120 3.78 -22.04 17.34
CA GLU A 120 4.23 -21.93 18.73
C GLU A 120 5.74 -21.76 18.81
N ALA A 121 6.51 -22.59 18.10
CA ALA A 121 7.98 -22.50 18.07
C ALA A 121 8.42 -21.16 17.45
N PHE A 122 7.73 -20.69 16.42
CA PHE A 122 8.02 -19.43 15.76
C PHE A 122 7.76 -18.21 16.66
N ARG A 123 6.68 -18.24 17.47
CA ARG A 123 6.39 -17.19 18.47
C ARG A 123 7.45 -17.11 19.57
N GLN A 124 8.16 -18.20 19.85
CA GLN A 124 9.22 -18.25 20.87
C GLN A 124 10.56 -17.70 20.38
N LEU A 125 10.73 -17.45 19.09
CA LEU A 125 11.93 -16.79 18.57
C LEU A 125 12.08 -15.40 19.20
N SER A 126 13.32 -15.09 19.63
CA SER A 126 13.64 -13.74 20.11
C SER A 126 13.49 -12.70 18.99
N GLU A 127 13.30 -11.44 19.36
CA GLU A 127 13.25 -10.33 18.39
C GLU A 127 14.57 -10.25 17.61
N ASP A 128 15.71 -10.34 18.30
CA ASP A 128 17.03 -10.32 17.67
C ASP A 128 17.19 -11.45 16.63
N THR A 129 16.70 -12.65 16.93
CA THR A 129 16.75 -13.78 15.99
C THR A 129 15.88 -13.49 14.76
N ARG A 130 14.67 -12.95 14.95
CA ARG A 130 13.80 -12.59 13.82
C ARG A 130 14.38 -11.47 12.95
N GLU A 131 15.00 -10.47 13.57
CA GLU A 131 15.70 -9.40 12.85
C GLU A 131 16.89 -9.94 12.03
N GLN A 132 17.70 -10.83 12.61
CA GLN A 132 18.78 -11.51 11.88
C GLN A 132 18.27 -12.33 10.69
N MET A 133 17.09 -12.93 10.81
CA MET A 133 16.40 -13.64 9.73
C MET A 133 15.72 -12.69 8.73
N GLY A 134 15.79 -11.38 8.91
CA GLY A 134 15.11 -10.39 8.06
C GLY A 134 13.58 -10.40 8.17
N LEU A 135 13.04 -10.94 9.25
CA LEU A 135 11.59 -11.11 9.43
C LEU A 135 10.96 -9.93 10.16
N ARG A 136 9.73 -9.60 9.79
CA ARG A 136 8.95 -8.53 10.44
C ARG A 136 8.33 -8.99 11.76
N ALA A 137 7.87 -8.02 12.55
CA ALA A 137 7.18 -8.27 13.80
C ALA A 137 5.94 -9.16 13.60
N ILE A 138 5.74 -10.09 14.53
CA ILE A 138 4.59 -11.00 14.58
C ILE A 138 3.50 -10.50 15.55
N ASP A 139 3.83 -9.50 16.37
CA ASP A 139 2.91 -8.87 17.32
C ASP A 139 3.13 -7.35 17.26
N LEU A 140 2.15 -6.64 16.73
CA LEU A 140 2.23 -5.18 16.59
C LEU A 140 2.09 -4.44 17.94
N HIS A 141 1.54 -5.08 18.97
CA HIS A 141 1.40 -4.47 20.30
C HIS A 141 2.75 -4.36 21.05
N ARG A 142 3.74 -5.13 20.62
CA ARG A 142 5.10 -5.11 21.18
C ARG A 142 6.01 -4.10 20.50
N VAL A 143 5.60 -3.56 19.34
CA VAL A 143 6.37 -2.54 18.65
C VAL A 143 6.30 -1.24 19.45
N LEU A 144 7.40 -0.86 20.07
CA LEU A 144 7.48 0.40 20.81
C LEU A 144 7.43 1.57 19.82
N PRO A 145 6.58 2.59 20.10
CA PRO A 145 6.60 3.80 19.31
C PRO A 145 7.97 4.48 19.43
N PRO A 146 8.45 5.16 18.37
CA PRO A 146 9.65 5.98 18.48
C PRO A 146 9.45 7.02 19.59
N ARG A 147 10.55 7.38 20.28
CA ARG A 147 10.49 8.39 21.35
C ARG A 147 9.84 9.66 20.80
N ASN A 148 8.79 10.13 21.45
CA ASN A 148 8.12 11.35 21.08
C ASN A 148 9.11 12.51 21.16
N HIS A 149 9.49 13.04 20.00
CA HIS A 149 10.03 14.39 19.96
C HIS A 149 8.84 15.33 20.21
N SER A 150 8.96 16.15 21.23
CA SER A 150 7.98 17.21 21.53
C SER A 150 7.70 18.00 20.25
N LEU A 151 6.44 18.10 19.86
CA LEU A 151 5.98 19.01 18.81
C LEU A 151 6.12 20.43 19.35
N ALA A 152 7.34 20.97 19.35
CA ALA A 152 7.53 22.38 19.59
C ALA A 152 6.91 23.15 18.40
N PRO A 153 6.27 24.31 18.66
CA PRO A 153 5.77 25.13 17.57
C PRO A 153 6.92 25.44 16.61
N VAL A 154 6.70 25.23 15.32
CA VAL A 154 7.69 25.53 14.28
C VAL A 154 7.84 27.05 14.23
N SER A 155 8.96 27.56 14.74
CA SER A 155 9.22 29.00 14.83
C SER A 155 9.54 29.65 13.48
N ASP A 156 10.01 28.87 12.52
CA ASP A 156 10.40 29.32 11.18
C ASP A 156 10.10 28.21 10.16
N PRO A 157 8.84 28.11 9.69
CA PRO A 157 8.45 27.06 8.78
C PRO A 157 9.06 27.25 7.40
N ILE A 158 9.67 26.17 6.86
CA ILE A 158 10.13 26.16 5.48
C ILE A 158 8.98 25.91 4.50
N LEU A 159 7.99 25.15 4.90
CA LEU A 159 6.77 24.88 4.15
C LEU A 159 5.56 25.24 5.00
N GLU A 160 4.62 25.96 4.40
CA GLU A 160 3.36 26.30 5.04
C GLU A 160 2.21 26.13 4.04
N LEU A 161 1.14 25.50 4.51
CA LEU A 161 -0.11 25.30 3.80
C LEU A 161 -1.21 25.99 4.59
N ASN A 162 -2.02 26.82 3.92
CA ASN A 162 -3.12 27.54 4.53
C ASN A 162 -4.43 27.23 3.81
N ASN A 163 -5.37 26.61 4.53
CA ASN A 163 -6.72 26.28 4.08
C ASN A 163 -6.75 25.58 2.71
N VAL A 164 -5.88 24.59 2.51
CA VAL A 164 -5.80 23.90 1.24
C VAL A 164 -6.96 22.92 1.10
N ALA A 165 -7.65 23.00 -0.04
CA ALA A 165 -8.66 22.03 -0.47
C ALA A 165 -8.25 21.41 -1.80
N LEU A 166 -8.49 20.10 -1.94
CA LEU A 166 -8.11 19.33 -3.13
C LEU A 166 -9.35 18.75 -3.79
N HIS A 167 -9.42 18.90 -5.10
CA HIS A 167 -10.58 18.49 -5.90
C HIS A 167 -10.18 17.44 -6.93
N TYR A 168 -11.09 16.51 -7.19
CA TYR A 168 -11.01 15.59 -8.32
C TYR A 168 -12.30 15.65 -9.11
N LYS A 169 -12.22 16.14 -10.35
CA LYS A 169 -13.39 16.53 -11.14
C LYS A 169 -14.25 17.55 -10.36
N LYS A 170 -15.50 17.20 -10.03
CA LYS A 170 -16.44 18.04 -9.26
C LYS A 170 -16.55 17.69 -7.77
N ARG A 171 -15.69 16.79 -7.27
CA ARG A 171 -15.74 16.31 -5.88
C ARG A 171 -14.55 16.83 -5.11
N THR A 172 -14.79 17.43 -3.96
CA THR A 172 -13.73 17.74 -2.98
C THR A 172 -13.28 16.45 -2.30
N ILE A 173 -11.99 16.17 -2.34
CA ILE A 173 -11.37 14.98 -1.74
C ILE A 173 -10.84 15.30 -0.35
N LEU A 174 -10.16 16.45 -0.22
CA LEU A 174 -9.60 16.93 1.03
C LEU A 174 -9.96 18.41 1.15
N HIS A 175 -10.20 18.85 2.38
CA HIS A 175 -10.56 20.24 2.69
C HIS A 175 -9.92 20.67 4.01
N ASP A 176 -9.80 21.98 4.19
CA ASP A 176 -9.31 22.62 5.41
C ASP A 176 -7.93 22.14 5.89
N ILE A 177 -7.03 21.83 4.94
CA ILE A 177 -5.69 21.38 5.27
C ILE A 177 -4.82 22.60 5.56
N SER A 178 -4.37 22.70 6.80
CA SER A 178 -3.33 23.64 7.22
C SER A 178 -2.21 22.87 7.89
N LEU A 179 -0.99 23.09 7.44
CA LEU A 179 0.20 22.35 7.87
C LEU A 179 1.43 23.25 7.78
N THR A 180 2.31 23.15 8.74
CA THR A 180 3.63 23.76 8.71
C THR A 180 4.69 22.68 8.82
N ALA A 181 5.85 22.89 8.18
CA ALA A 181 6.99 22.00 8.30
C ALA A 181 8.28 22.80 8.49
N ALA A 182 9.10 22.36 9.43
CA ALA A 182 10.41 22.92 9.69
C ALA A 182 11.46 22.34 8.72
N LYS A 183 12.60 23.03 8.62
CA LYS A 183 13.75 22.49 7.88
C LYS A 183 14.28 21.23 8.56
N GLY A 184 14.44 20.16 7.79
CA GLY A 184 14.93 18.86 8.30
C GLY A 184 13.89 18.03 9.02
N GLU A 185 12.64 18.46 9.07
CA GLU A 185 11.54 17.69 9.65
C GLU A 185 11.08 16.57 8.71
N VAL A 186 10.73 15.42 9.28
CA VAL A 186 10.14 14.28 8.58
C VAL A 186 8.69 14.13 9.01
N ILE A 187 7.77 14.30 8.07
CA ILE A 187 6.33 14.24 8.33
C ILE A 187 5.74 12.96 7.74
N GLY A 188 5.16 12.12 8.59
CA GLY A 188 4.43 10.93 8.18
C GLY A 188 2.97 11.24 7.86
N VAL A 189 2.55 11.09 6.59
CA VAL A 189 1.14 11.20 6.17
C VAL A 189 0.48 9.83 6.23
N VAL A 190 -0.39 9.63 7.21
CA VAL A 190 -1.04 8.34 7.49
C VAL A 190 -2.54 8.38 7.24
N GLY A 191 -3.15 7.24 7.01
CA GLY A 191 -4.60 7.10 6.78
C GLY A 191 -4.92 5.84 5.98
N HIS A 192 -6.20 5.45 5.95
CA HIS A 192 -6.67 4.28 5.20
C HIS A 192 -6.52 4.46 3.67
N ASN A 193 -6.71 3.39 2.91
CA ASN A 193 -6.72 3.45 1.46
C ASN A 193 -7.90 4.31 0.97
N GLY A 194 -7.63 5.18 0.00
CA GLY A 194 -8.63 6.14 -0.47
C GLY A 194 -8.76 7.43 0.36
N ALA A 195 -8.02 7.59 1.48
CA ALA A 195 -8.04 8.82 2.30
C ALA A 195 -7.46 10.07 1.60
N GLY A 196 -6.89 9.93 0.39
CA GLY A 196 -6.37 11.08 -0.35
C GLY A 196 -4.86 11.33 -0.17
N LYS A 197 -4.11 10.44 0.51
CA LYS A 197 -2.65 10.59 0.73
C LYS A 197 -1.87 10.90 -0.55
N THR A 198 -2.05 10.10 -1.58
CA THR A 198 -1.38 10.29 -2.88
C THR A 198 -1.81 11.60 -3.55
N THR A 199 -3.09 11.97 -3.45
CA THR A 199 -3.59 13.25 -3.99
C THR A 199 -2.94 14.42 -3.27
N PHE A 200 -2.82 14.33 -1.95
CA PHE A 200 -2.13 15.33 -1.12
C PHE A 200 -0.64 15.45 -1.51
N SER A 201 0.10 14.34 -1.60
CA SER A 201 1.50 14.35 -2.02
C SER A 201 1.68 14.95 -3.42
N ARG A 202 0.80 14.59 -4.38
CA ARG A 202 0.81 15.17 -5.72
C ARG A 202 0.49 16.67 -5.72
N ALA A 203 -0.37 17.14 -4.83
CA ALA A 203 -0.65 18.56 -4.70
C ALA A 203 0.55 19.32 -4.12
N LEU A 204 1.23 18.76 -3.11
CA LEU A 204 2.46 19.33 -2.57
C LEU A 204 3.54 19.50 -3.65
N CYS A 205 3.71 18.51 -4.50
CA CYS A 205 4.67 18.58 -5.63
C CYS A 205 4.18 19.40 -6.83
N GLY A 206 2.97 19.97 -6.79
CA GLY A 206 2.42 20.72 -7.93
C GLY A 206 1.91 19.86 -9.11
N LEU A 207 1.95 18.53 -9.00
CA LEU A 207 1.43 17.61 -10.02
C LEU A 207 -0.10 17.59 -10.08
N HIS A 208 -0.77 17.85 -8.94
CA HIS A 208 -2.22 18.00 -8.87
C HIS A 208 -2.58 19.50 -8.82
N LYS A 209 -3.26 19.98 -9.87
CA LYS A 209 -3.54 21.41 -10.06
C LYS A 209 -4.89 21.87 -9.51
N ALA A 210 -5.83 20.92 -9.34
CA ALA A 210 -7.17 21.22 -8.85
C ALA A 210 -7.16 21.36 -7.32
N CYS A 211 -6.61 22.47 -6.85
CA CYS A 211 -6.50 22.80 -5.43
C CYS A 211 -6.76 24.28 -5.20
N ASP A 212 -7.45 24.57 -4.11
CA ASP A 212 -7.62 25.91 -3.54
C ASP A 212 -6.72 26.05 -2.32
N GLY A 213 -6.60 27.27 -1.78
CA GLY A 213 -5.75 27.59 -0.65
C GLY A 213 -4.37 28.09 -1.07
N GLN A 214 -3.48 28.20 -0.10
CA GLN A 214 -2.19 28.84 -0.28
C GLN A 214 -1.05 27.92 0.15
N PHE A 215 0.03 27.93 -0.63
CA PHE A 215 1.26 27.23 -0.36
C PHE A 215 2.41 28.21 -0.29
N PHE A 216 3.24 28.11 0.75
CA PHE A 216 4.41 28.97 0.92
C PHE A 216 5.65 28.12 1.13
N TRP A 217 6.77 28.62 0.59
CA TRP A 217 8.11 28.08 0.80
C TRP A 217 9.02 29.22 1.25
N ASN A 218 9.60 29.11 2.45
CA ASN A 218 10.37 30.19 3.08
C ASN A 218 9.60 31.52 3.07
N GLY A 219 8.30 31.49 3.39
CA GLY A 219 7.43 32.68 3.40
C GLY A 219 7.02 33.21 2.02
N LEU A 220 7.51 32.62 0.92
CA LEU A 220 7.15 33.03 -0.45
C LEU A 220 5.99 32.17 -0.96
N SER A 221 4.97 32.83 -1.48
CA SER A 221 3.82 32.12 -2.09
C SER A 221 4.26 31.36 -3.33
N MET A 222 3.80 30.11 -3.44
CA MET A 222 4.15 29.19 -4.52
C MET A 222 2.94 28.81 -5.36
N ASP A 223 3.07 28.98 -6.67
CA ASP A 223 2.15 28.37 -7.62
C ASP A 223 2.51 26.89 -7.86
N HIS A 224 1.73 26.18 -8.73
CA HIS A 224 1.97 24.79 -9.04
C HIS A 224 3.31 24.55 -9.78
N LYS A 225 3.82 25.53 -10.56
CA LYS A 225 5.09 25.42 -11.28
C LYS A 225 6.27 25.60 -10.33
N ASP A 226 6.13 26.48 -9.35
CA ASP A 226 7.14 26.69 -8.32
C ASP A 226 7.28 25.44 -7.46
N ARG A 227 6.17 24.82 -7.06
CA ARG A 227 6.19 23.55 -6.32
C ARG A 227 6.87 22.43 -7.13
N LEU A 228 6.59 22.30 -8.43
CA LEU A 228 7.29 21.34 -9.31
C LEU A 228 8.81 21.55 -9.40
N ARG A 229 9.30 22.76 -9.18
CA ARG A 229 10.75 23.06 -9.20
C ARG A 229 11.45 22.75 -7.87
N HIS A 230 10.70 22.81 -6.76
CA HIS A 230 11.28 22.72 -5.42
C HIS A 230 11.05 21.35 -4.76
N SER A 231 10.26 20.46 -5.37
CA SER A 231 9.94 19.17 -4.81
C SER A 231 9.93 18.06 -5.85
N TYR A 232 10.33 16.88 -5.43
CA TYR A 232 10.27 15.65 -6.22
C TYR A 232 9.46 14.61 -5.45
N MET A 233 8.78 13.74 -6.18
CA MET A 233 7.96 12.70 -5.60
C MET A 233 8.46 11.34 -6.10
N VAL A 234 8.72 10.41 -5.18
CA VAL A 234 8.90 8.98 -5.50
C VAL A 234 7.53 8.32 -5.40
N MET A 235 7.07 7.74 -6.49
CA MET A 235 5.74 7.10 -6.54
C MET A 235 5.77 5.69 -5.95
N GLN A 236 4.60 5.21 -5.56
CA GLN A 236 4.44 3.84 -5.05
C GLN A 236 4.79 2.78 -6.11
N ASP A 237 4.43 3.01 -7.36
CA ASP A 237 4.79 2.15 -8.49
C ASP A 237 5.91 2.83 -9.28
N VAL A 238 7.12 2.36 -9.02
CA VAL A 238 8.36 2.89 -9.62
C VAL A 238 8.45 2.67 -11.14
N ASN A 239 7.67 1.75 -11.70
CA ASN A 239 7.66 1.51 -13.15
C ASN A 239 7.13 2.72 -13.95
N TYR A 240 6.42 3.64 -13.30
CA TYR A 240 5.98 4.89 -13.92
C TYR A 240 7.02 6.00 -13.86
N GLU A 241 8.16 5.78 -13.21
CA GLU A 241 9.21 6.79 -12.99
C GLU A 241 10.52 6.44 -13.68
N LEU A 242 10.76 5.16 -13.97
CA LEU A 242 11.99 4.70 -14.60
C LEU A 242 11.81 4.65 -16.13
N PHE A 243 12.61 5.44 -16.84
CA PHE A 243 12.54 5.61 -18.29
C PHE A 243 13.79 5.13 -19.02
N ALA A 244 14.93 5.05 -18.31
CA ALA A 244 16.20 4.67 -18.90
C ALA A 244 16.50 3.18 -18.71
N ASP A 245 17.41 2.66 -19.52
CA ASP A 245 17.86 1.26 -19.53
C ASP A 245 19.07 0.99 -18.62
N SER A 246 19.60 2.02 -17.97
CA SER A 246 20.70 1.92 -17.01
C SER A 246 20.54 2.91 -15.85
N VAL A 247 21.15 2.58 -14.70
CA VAL A 247 21.15 3.45 -13.52
C VAL A 247 21.81 4.79 -13.83
N GLU A 248 22.92 4.79 -14.56
CA GLU A 248 23.63 6.03 -14.95
C GLU A 248 22.74 6.92 -15.83
N SER A 249 22.08 6.33 -16.82
CA SER A 249 21.18 7.04 -17.74
C SER A 249 19.97 7.59 -16.99
N GLU A 250 19.42 6.84 -16.05
CA GLU A 250 18.28 7.29 -15.24
C GLU A 250 18.68 8.47 -14.33
N CYS A 251 19.80 8.36 -13.61
CA CYS A 251 20.29 9.41 -12.72
C CYS A 251 20.68 10.70 -13.46
N THR A 252 21.02 10.60 -14.74
CA THR A 252 21.38 11.75 -15.58
C THR A 252 20.24 12.24 -16.47
N PHE A 253 19.07 11.59 -16.39
CA PHE A 253 17.90 11.90 -17.20
C PHE A 253 17.47 13.37 -17.00
N GLY A 254 17.41 14.13 -18.09
CA GLY A 254 17.01 15.54 -18.07
C GLY A 254 18.12 16.52 -17.66
N ILE A 255 19.31 16.06 -17.28
CA ILE A 255 20.46 16.92 -16.96
C ILE A 255 21.16 17.34 -18.26
N ARG A 256 21.23 18.64 -18.49
CA ARG A 256 22.03 19.18 -19.59
C ARG A 256 23.51 19.08 -19.24
N ASN A 257 24.32 18.34 -20.02
CA ASN A 257 25.76 18.09 -19.81
C ASN A 257 26.09 17.27 -18.54
N PRO A 258 25.63 16.00 -18.43
CA PRO A 258 25.83 15.18 -17.23
C PRO A 258 27.31 14.95 -16.88
N LYS A 259 28.24 15.00 -17.84
CA LYS A 259 29.69 14.83 -17.62
C LYS A 259 30.35 15.96 -16.81
N GLN A 260 29.71 17.12 -16.63
CA GLN A 260 30.19 18.22 -15.83
C GLN A 260 29.58 18.29 -14.42
N THR A 261 28.55 17.52 -14.15
CA THR A 261 27.77 17.60 -12.91
C THR A 261 28.06 16.45 -11.93
N LEU A 262 28.77 15.41 -12.40
CA LEU A 262 29.15 14.22 -11.60
C LEU A 262 30.56 14.32 -11.00
N VAL A 263 31.01 15.53 -10.59
CA VAL A 263 32.26 15.73 -9.84
C VAL A 263 31.95 16.12 -8.42
#